data_756314fd03c2a1c21f54682b324f7253
#
_entry.id   756314fd03c2a1c21f54682b324f7253
#
_cell.length_a   1.000
_cell.length_b   1.000
_cell.length_c   1.000
_cell.angle_alpha   90.00
_cell.angle_beta   90.00
_cell.angle_gamma   90.00
#
_symmetry.space_group_name_H-M   'P 1'
#
loop_
_entity.id
_entity.type
_entity.pdbx_description
1 polymer ?
#
loop_
_entity_poly.entity_id
_entity_poly.type
_entity_poly.pdbx_seq_one_letter_code
_entity_poly.pdbx_strand_id
1 'polypeptide(L)'
;MPYQRLVFDYCRYPVIPVKFFHKDKKTPFIEALLDSGGDFIVIPMPIAKYLDLKLKKAGSVDTAGGTTLLFKATLDMVIGKENKAAIYENSQIHVSARDDIPVLLGRQPIFEDYEITFKKQKNQLILKSAVTTKNI
;
A
#
# COMPACT_ATOMS: atom_id res chain seq x y z
N MET A 1 -8.29 -3.15 -15.59
CA MET A 1 -8.26 -1.87 -14.87
C MET A 1 -8.21 -0.73 -15.87
N PRO A 2 -9.08 0.27 -15.74
CA PRO A 2 -9.03 1.41 -16.66
C PRO A 2 -7.73 2.20 -16.50
N TYR A 3 -7.35 2.89 -17.53
CA TYR A 3 -6.18 3.76 -17.49
C TYR A 3 -6.39 4.87 -16.46
N GLN A 4 -5.39 5.09 -15.63
CA GLN A 4 -5.41 6.13 -14.62
C GLN A 4 -4.06 6.83 -14.57
N ARG A 5 -4.12 8.12 -14.29
CA ARG A 5 -2.93 8.91 -14.00
C ARG A 5 -3.21 9.67 -12.71
N LEU A 6 -2.60 9.22 -11.64
CA LEU A 6 -2.78 9.79 -10.31
C LEU A 6 -1.57 10.63 -9.98
N VAL A 7 -1.80 11.85 -9.53
CA VAL A 7 -0.72 12.78 -9.19
C VAL A 7 -0.88 13.18 -7.74
N PHE A 8 0.19 13.03 -6.97
CA PHE A 8 0.21 13.36 -5.55
C PHE A 8 1.33 14.36 -5.27
N ASP A 9 1.05 15.30 -4.39
CA ASP A 9 2.08 16.18 -3.87
C ASP A 9 2.75 15.49 -2.69
N TYR A 10 4.06 15.61 -2.58
CA TYR A 10 4.75 15.13 -1.40
C TYR A 10 5.88 16.09 -1.05
N CYS A 11 6.23 16.14 0.22
CA CYS A 11 7.22 17.11 0.70
C CYS A 11 8.57 16.44 0.93
N ARG A 12 8.61 15.39 1.73
CA ARG A 12 9.85 14.79 2.20
C ARG A 12 10.00 13.34 1.73
N TYR A 13 8.95 12.56 1.90
CA TYR A 13 8.94 11.14 1.57
C TYR A 13 7.86 10.85 0.55
N PRO A 14 8.06 9.85 -0.32
CA PRO A 14 7.07 9.51 -1.33
C PRO A 14 5.90 8.74 -0.68
N VAL A 15 4.98 9.48 -0.08
CA VAL A 15 3.81 8.91 0.57
C VAL A 15 2.56 9.24 -0.22
N ILE A 16 1.62 8.31 -0.20
CA ILE A 16 0.30 8.52 -0.76
C ILE A 16 -0.75 8.13 0.28
N PRO A 17 -1.92 8.79 0.26
CA PRO A 17 -2.96 8.45 1.22
C PRO A 17 -3.62 7.13 0.85
N VAL A 18 -3.83 6.27 1.83
CA VAL A 18 -4.55 5.01 1.65
C VAL A 18 -5.60 4.86 2.74
N LYS A 19 -6.61 4.07 2.44
CA LYS A 19 -7.66 3.77 3.39
C LYS A 19 -7.95 2.28 3.28
N PHE A 20 -8.03 1.61 4.41
CA PHE A 20 -8.27 0.18 4.46
C PHE A 20 -9.67 -0.11 4.97
N PHE A 21 -10.26 -1.16 4.42
CA PHE A 21 -11.62 -1.60 4.78
C PHE A 21 -11.60 -3.10 5.01
N HIS A 22 -12.34 -3.54 6.00
CA HIS A 22 -12.56 -4.95 6.24
C HIS A 22 -13.91 -5.12 6.93
N LYS A 23 -14.83 -5.80 6.25
CA LYS A 23 -16.21 -5.95 6.74
C LYS A 23 -16.81 -4.57 7.01
N ASP A 24 -17.27 -4.32 8.24
CA ASP A 24 -17.89 -3.04 8.60
C ASP A 24 -16.92 -2.02 9.18
N LYS A 25 -15.62 -2.33 9.15
CA LYS A 25 -14.59 -1.47 9.71
C LYS A 25 -13.77 -0.79 8.63
N LYS A 26 -13.34 0.41 8.92
CA LYS A 26 -12.50 1.18 8.01
C LYS A 26 -11.54 2.05 8.81
N THR A 27 -10.38 2.32 8.23
CA THR A 27 -9.43 3.25 8.81
C THR A 27 -9.71 4.66 8.30
N PRO A 28 -9.19 5.69 8.97
CA PRO A 28 -9.03 7.00 8.32
C PRO A 28 -8.01 6.88 7.20
N PHE A 29 -7.80 7.96 6.45
CA PHE A 29 -6.70 8.00 5.51
C PHE A 29 -5.38 7.96 6.25
N ILE A 30 -4.48 7.11 5.77
CA ILE A 30 -3.16 6.88 6.36
C ILE A 30 -2.14 7.15 5.28
N GLU A 31 -1.06 7.84 5.63
CA GLU A 31 0.04 8.03 4.69
C GLU A 31 0.82 6.73 4.56
N ALA A 32 0.92 6.22 3.34
CA ALA A 32 1.63 5.00 3.04
C ALA A 32 2.87 5.31 2.21
N LEU A 33 3.99 4.71 2.58
CA LEU A 33 5.27 4.94 1.94
C LEU A 33 5.45 4.00 0.75
N LEU A 34 5.81 4.53 -0.40
CA LEU A 34 6.17 3.70 -1.55
C LEU A 34 7.54 3.06 -1.29
N ASP A 35 7.59 1.74 -1.40
CA ASP A 35 8.78 0.96 -1.07
C ASP A 35 9.11 -0.01 -2.21
N SER A 36 9.99 0.43 -3.12
CA SER A 36 10.39 -0.39 -4.27
C SER A 36 11.21 -1.62 -3.87
N GLY A 37 11.74 -1.63 -2.64
CA GLY A 37 12.50 -2.77 -2.14
C GLY A 37 11.62 -3.85 -1.52
N GLY A 38 10.35 -3.58 -1.26
CA GLY A 38 9.43 -4.54 -0.68
C GLY A 38 8.65 -5.28 -1.74
N ASP A 39 8.28 -6.53 -1.45
CA ASP A 39 7.51 -7.34 -2.39
C ASP A 39 6.02 -7.06 -2.33
N PHE A 40 5.50 -6.78 -1.14
CA PHE A 40 4.07 -6.70 -0.88
C PHE A 40 3.74 -5.45 -0.06
N ILE A 41 2.43 -5.20 0.07
CA ILE A 41 1.97 -4.20 1.02
C ILE A 41 2.14 -4.77 2.42
N VAL A 42 2.69 -3.97 3.32
CA VAL A 42 2.90 -4.34 4.72
C VAL A 42 2.25 -3.31 5.61
N ILE A 43 1.44 -3.78 6.56
CA ILE A 43 0.82 -2.90 7.56
C ILE A 43 1.30 -3.32 8.96
N PRO A 44 1.36 -2.37 9.91
CA PRO A 44 1.71 -2.71 11.28
C PRO A 44 0.55 -3.42 11.98
N MET A 45 0.89 -4.19 13.02
CA MET A 45 -0.08 -4.99 13.76
C MET A 45 -1.29 -4.21 14.29
N PRO A 46 -1.12 -2.98 14.82
CA PRO A 46 -2.29 -2.25 15.35
C PRO A 46 -3.40 -2.03 14.32
N ILE A 47 -3.05 -1.79 13.06
CA ILE A 47 -4.05 -1.63 12.02
C ILE A 47 -4.80 -2.94 11.77
N ALA A 48 -4.07 -4.05 11.73
CA ALA A 48 -4.68 -5.36 11.54
C ALA A 48 -5.65 -5.69 12.68
N LYS A 49 -5.28 -5.37 13.90
CA LYS A 49 -6.13 -5.58 15.07
C LYS A 49 -7.37 -4.71 15.02
N TYR A 50 -7.21 -3.44 14.64
CA TYR A 50 -8.34 -2.53 14.53
C TYR A 50 -9.37 -3.05 13.52
N LEU A 51 -8.90 -3.61 12.42
CA LEU A 51 -9.76 -4.11 11.36
C LEU A 51 -10.26 -5.54 11.62
N ASP A 52 -9.83 -6.17 12.69
CA ASP A 52 -10.16 -7.57 13.01
C ASP A 52 -9.78 -8.52 11.85
N LEU A 53 -8.61 -8.32 11.27
CA LEU A 53 -8.15 -9.17 10.17
C LEU A 53 -7.86 -10.59 10.68
N LYS A 54 -8.20 -11.56 9.87
CA LYS A 54 -7.86 -12.95 10.14
C LYS A 54 -6.45 -13.19 9.66
N LEU A 55 -5.54 -13.43 10.60
CA LEU A 55 -4.11 -13.54 10.30
C LEU A 55 -3.70 -14.99 10.12
N LYS A 56 -2.86 -15.23 9.12
CA LYS A 56 -2.18 -16.52 8.93
C LYS A 56 -0.68 -16.28 8.99
N LYS A 57 0.03 -17.16 9.65
CA LYS A 57 1.48 -17.03 9.74
C LYS A 57 2.10 -17.13 8.35
N ALA A 58 2.96 -16.20 7.99
CA ALA A 58 3.57 -16.14 6.67
C ALA A 58 5.08 -16.34 6.70
N GLY A 59 5.71 -16.30 7.88
CA GLY A 59 7.14 -16.46 8.02
C GLY A 59 7.74 -15.33 8.82
N SER A 60 9.00 -15.05 8.56
CA SER A 60 9.71 -13.98 9.25
C SER A 60 10.66 -13.28 8.29
N VAL A 61 11.03 -12.06 8.63
CA VAL A 61 12.03 -11.30 7.89
C VAL A 61 13.09 -10.80 8.86
N ASP A 62 14.33 -10.74 8.39
CA ASP A 62 15.41 -10.15 9.15
C ASP A 62 15.46 -8.66 8.84
N THR A 63 15.54 -7.87 9.89
CA THR A 63 15.63 -6.42 9.79
C THR A 63 16.82 -5.96 10.61
N ALA A 64 17.17 -4.68 10.50
CA ALA A 64 18.24 -4.10 11.30
C ALA A 64 17.97 -4.23 12.79
N GLY A 65 16.71 -4.33 13.20
CA GLY A 65 16.32 -4.49 14.60
C GLY A 65 16.14 -5.94 15.04
N GLY A 66 16.45 -6.92 14.17
CA GLY A 66 16.27 -8.34 14.47
C GLY A 66 15.24 -8.99 13.56
N THR A 67 14.82 -10.20 13.94
CA THR A 67 13.85 -10.97 13.16
C THR A 67 12.42 -10.55 13.54
N THR A 68 11.58 -10.33 12.56
CA THR A 68 10.18 -9.95 12.76
C THR A 68 9.27 -10.97 12.09
N LEU A 69 8.23 -11.37 12.80
CA LEU A 69 7.22 -12.27 12.24
C LEU A 69 6.31 -11.52 11.28
N LEU A 70 5.94 -12.21 10.22
CA LEU A 70 4.97 -11.72 9.24
C LEU A 70 3.75 -12.62 9.20
N PHE A 71 2.61 -12.01 8.95
CA PHE A 71 1.35 -12.70 8.76
C PHE A 71 0.76 -12.31 7.42
N LYS A 72 -0.11 -13.15 6.88
CA LYS A 72 -0.89 -12.85 5.69
C LYS A 72 -2.32 -12.52 6.10
N ALA A 73 -2.94 -11.61 5.37
CA ALA A 73 -4.34 -11.29 5.52
C ALA A 73 -4.87 -10.70 4.23
N THR A 74 -6.19 -10.58 4.12
CA THR A 74 -6.83 -9.90 2.99
C THR A 74 -7.68 -8.76 3.50
N LEU A 75 -7.76 -7.71 2.71
CA LEU A 75 -8.59 -6.55 2.99
C LEU A 75 -8.90 -5.81 1.71
N ASP A 76 -9.79 -4.84 1.79
CA ASP A 76 -10.03 -3.92 0.69
C ASP A 76 -9.24 -2.64 0.95
N MET A 77 -8.82 -2.00 -0.13
CA MET A 77 -7.95 -0.85 -0.02
C MET A 77 -8.30 0.18 -1.09
N VAL A 78 -8.27 1.44 -0.69
CA VAL A 78 -8.35 2.56 -1.62
C VAL A 78 -7.04 3.32 -1.50
N ILE A 79 -6.36 3.51 -2.63
CA ILE A 79 -5.19 4.39 -2.68
C ILE A 79 -5.61 5.70 -3.32
N GLY A 80 -5.20 6.82 -2.73
CA GLY A 80 -5.60 8.13 -3.21
C GLY A 80 -6.89 8.62 -2.58
N LYS A 81 -7.30 9.82 -2.96
CA LYS A 81 -8.49 10.47 -2.43
C LYS A 81 -9.36 11.01 -3.56
N GLU A 82 -10.66 11.01 -3.33
CA GLU A 82 -11.64 11.63 -4.22
C GLU A 82 -11.53 11.03 -5.64
N ASN A 83 -11.41 11.88 -6.66
CA ASN A 83 -11.30 11.41 -8.03
C ASN A 83 -9.90 10.96 -8.43
N LYS A 84 -8.95 11.01 -7.49
CA LYS A 84 -7.59 10.52 -7.68
C LYS A 84 -7.40 9.27 -6.84
N ALA A 85 -8.19 8.25 -7.11
CA ALA A 85 -8.20 7.06 -6.29
C ALA A 85 -8.31 5.79 -7.12
N ALA A 86 -7.73 4.72 -6.61
CA ALA A 86 -7.87 3.38 -7.18
C ALA A 86 -8.29 2.42 -6.06
N ILE A 87 -9.15 1.47 -6.40
CA ILE A 87 -9.73 0.54 -5.44
C ILE A 87 -9.17 -0.85 -5.69
N TYR A 88 -8.74 -1.51 -4.62
CA TYR A 88 -8.30 -2.89 -4.64
C TYR A 88 -9.18 -3.69 -3.69
N GLU A 89 -9.89 -4.69 -4.23
CA GLU A 89 -10.75 -5.56 -3.43
C GLU A 89 -10.06 -6.88 -3.16
N ASN A 90 -10.27 -7.42 -1.97
CA ASN A 90 -9.69 -8.69 -1.53
C ASN A 90 -8.19 -8.76 -1.79
N SER A 91 -7.51 -7.68 -1.47
CA SER A 91 -6.08 -7.57 -1.70
C SER A 91 -5.33 -8.33 -0.62
N GLN A 92 -4.42 -9.20 -1.02
CA GLN A 92 -3.56 -9.89 -0.06
C GLN A 92 -2.45 -8.96 0.39
N ILE A 93 -2.30 -8.85 1.70
CA ILE A 93 -1.28 -8.00 2.30
C ILE A 93 -0.53 -8.79 3.36
N HIS A 94 0.61 -8.25 3.77
CA HIS A 94 1.35 -8.75 4.91
C HIS A 94 1.15 -7.87 6.12
N VAL A 95 1.17 -8.48 7.29
CA VAL A 95 1.08 -7.76 8.55
C VAL A 95 2.37 -8.04 9.31
N SER A 96 3.05 -6.99 9.72
CA SER A 96 4.25 -7.09 10.55
C SER A 96 3.84 -7.19 12.02
N ALA A 97 4.51 -8.06 12.78
CA ALA A 97 4.28 -8.13 14.22
C ALA A 97 4.69 -6.84 14.93
N ARG A 98 5.48 -5.99 14.28
CA ARG A 98 5.90 -4.71 14.85
C ARG A 98 4.77 -3.69 14.77
N ASP A 99 4.78 -2.75 15.71
CA ASP A 99 3.81 -1.65 15.76
C ASP A 99 4.44 -0.30 15.37
N ASP A 100 5.74 -0.27 15.15
CA ASP A 100 6.49 0.96 14.92
C ASP A 100 6.92 1.18 13.47
N ILE A 101 6.27 0.51 12.54
CA ILE A 101 6.56 0.68 11.11
C ILE A 101 5.43 1.46 10.44
N PRO A 102 5.73 2.21 9.38
CA PRO A 102 4.68 2.82 8.58
C PRO A 102 3.99 1.77 7.69
N VAL A 103 2.89 2.15 7.07
CA VAL A 103 2.32 1.35 6.00
C VAL A 103 3.26 1.44 4.81
N LEU A 104 3.64 0.28 4.26
CA LEU A 104 4.54 0.20 3.13
C LEU A 104 3.79 -0.34 1.92
N LEU A 105 3.93 0.34 0.79
CA LEU A 105 3.36 -0.12 -0.47
C LEU A 105 4.49 -0.69 -1.32
N GLY A 106 4.58 -2.01 -1.32
CA GLY A 106 5.61 -2.71 -2.06
C GLY A 106 5.26 -2.91 -3.53
N ARG A 107 6.07 -3.74 -4.20
CA ARG A 107 5.95 -3.90 -5.63
C ARG A 107 4.62 -4.49 -6.08
N GLN A 108 4.04 -5.40 -5.31
CA GLN A 108 2.75 -6.02 -5.64
C GLN A 108 1.66 -5.45 -4.75
N PRO A 109 0.57 -4.93 -5.31
CA PRO A 109 0.31 -4.77 -6.76
C PRO A 109 0.72 -3.42 -7.32
N ILE A 110 1.19 -2.49 -6.49
CA ILE A 110 1.28 -1.07 -6.87
C ILE A 110 2.29 -0.84 -8.00
N PHE A 111 3.52 -1.32 -7.81
CA PHE A 111 4.57 -1.12 -8.81
C PHE A 111 4.36 -1.96 -10.07
N GLU A 112 3.52 -2.99 -9.99
CA GLU A 112 3.18 -3.79 -11.17
C GLU A 112 2.07 -3.14 -11.98
N ASP A 113 1.13 -2.47 -11.30
CA ASP A 113 0.00 -1.84 -11.96
C ASP A 113 0.29 -0.46 -12.49
N TYR A 114 1.30 0.22 -11.96
CA TYR A 114 1.60 1.61 -12.29
C TYR A 114 3.06 1.83 -12.64
N GLU A 115 3.28 2.68 -13.63
CA GLU A 115 4.56 3.35 -13.78
C GLU A 115 4.59 4.47 -12.75
N ILE A 116 5.68 4.54 -11.99
CA ILE A 116 5.77 5.51 -10.89
C ILE A 116 6.90 6.49 -11.21
N THR A 117 6.57 7.76 -11.23
CA THR A 117 7.53 8.82 -11.51
C THR A 117 7.64 9.74 -10.31
N PHE A 118 8.86 9.97 -9.87
CA PHE A 118 9.16 10.93 -8.82
C PHE A 118 9.68 12.21 -9.46
N LYS A 119 8.95 13.31 -9.31
CA LYS A 119 9.40 14.62 -9.79
C LYS A 119 9.80 15.45 -8.58
N LYS A 120 11.02 15.21 -8.09
CA LYS A 120 11.49 15.84 -6.87
C LYS A 120 11.47 17.36 -6.94
N GLN A 121 11.85 17.91 -8.07
CA GLN A 121 11.88 19.37 -8.24
C GLN A 121 10.50 20.00 -8.09
N LYS A 122 9.45 19.26 -8.40
CA LYS A 122 8.07 19.72 -8.26
C LYS A 122 7.38 19.17 -7.04
N ASN A 123 8.08 18.33 -6.27
CA ASN A 123 7.50 17.58 -5.14
C ASN A 123 6.23 16.84 -5.56
N GLN A 124 6.30 16.19 -6.71
CA GLN A 124 5.18 15.42 -7.27
C GLN A 124 5.53 13.97 -7.47
N LEU A 125 4.54 13.14 -7.26
CA LEU A 125 4.60 11.70 -7.43
C LEU A 125 3.47 11.33 -8.39
N ILE A 126 3.81 10.66 -9.49
CA ILE A 126 2.82 10.34 -10.51
C ILE A 126 2.73 8.83 -10.65
N LEU A 127 1.53 8.29 -10.54
CA LEU A 127 1.21 6.91 -10.81
C LEU A 127 0.39 6.85 -12.09
N LYS A 128 0.93 6.20 -13.10
CA LYS A 128 0.28 6.08 -14.40
C LYS A 128 0.08 4.61 -14.68
N SER A 129 -1.10 4.20 -15.11
CA SER A 129 -1.36 2.79 -15.40
C SER A 129 -0.29 2.24 -16.33
N ALA A 130 0.35 1.15 -15.91
CA ALA A 130 1.42 0.53 -16.67
C ALA A 130 0.90 -0.16 -17.93
N VAL A 131 -0.36 -0.63 -17.89
CA VAL A 131 -0.99 -1.30 -19.02
C VAL A 131 -2.04 -0.37 -19.60
N THR A 132 -1.82 0.01 -20.86
CA THR A 132 -2.88 0.69 -21.61
C THR A 132 -3.82 -0.39 -22.08
N THR A 133 -4.96 -0.28 -22.05
CA THR A 133 -5.82 -1.34 -22.37
C THR A 133 -6.21 -1.71 -23.67
N LYS A 134 -5.83 -2.10 -23.91
CA LYS A 134 -6.18 -2.36 -24.58
C LYS A 134 -6.74 -3.12 -24.86
N ASN A 135 -6.94 -3.42 -24.95
CA ASN A 135 -7.33 -3.86 -25.04
C ASN A 135 -7.96 -4.16 -25.31
N ILE A 136 -8.05 -4.24 -25.50
CA ILE A 136 -8.53 -4.42 -25.75
C ILE A 136 -8.71 -4.81 -26.14
#